data_0b512d039ee9d0acf223394790818ef7
#
_entry.id   0b512d039ee9d0acf223394790818ef7
#
_cell.length_a   1.000
_cell.length_b   1.000
_cell.length_c   1.000
_cell.angle_alpha   90.00
_cell.angle_beta   90.00
_cell.angle_gamma   90.00
#
_symmetry.space_group_name_H-M   'P 1'
#
loop_
_entity.id
_entity.type
_entity.pdbx_description
1 polymer ?
#
loop_
_entity_poly.entity_id
_entity_poly.type
_entity_poly.pdbx_seq_one_letter_code
_entity_poly.pdbx_strand_id
1 'polypeptide(L)'
;MCDALHKEGIRIVLDGVFNHVGRGFWAFRDVLEKRWDSPYKDWFHINFDGNSNYNDGLWYEGWEGNYDLVKLNLRNGEVARHIFDAITGWVNEFDIDGLRLDVAYCLDLDFLSSLRHFTNGLKEDFFLVG
;
A
#
# COMPACT_ATOMS: atom_id res chain seq x y z
N MET A 1 -2.39 19.80 13.96
CA MET A 1 -1.67 18.80 14.79
C MET A 1 -0.20 18.69 14.42
N CYS A 2 0.13 18.42 13.18
CA CYS A 2 1.52 18.27 12.77
C CYS A 2 2.36 19.54 12.97
N ASP A 3 1.79 20.70 12.71
CA ASP A 3 2.49 21.99 12.92
C ASP A 3 2.87 22.20 14.38
N ALA A 4 1.99 21.82 15.31
CA ALA A 4 2.29 21.92 16.74
C ALA A 4 3.45 21.01 17.14
N LEU A 5 3.49 19.79 16.61
CA LEU A 5 4.58 18.84 16.89
C LEU A 5 5.90 19.32 16.30
N HIS A 6 5.89 19.89 15.10
CA HIS A 6 7.10 20.42 14.46
C HIS A 6 7.68 21.60 15.25
N LYS A 7 6.83 22.45 15.82
CA LYS A 7 7.27 23.56 16.66
C LYS A 7 8.04 23.07 17.89
N GLU A 8 7.68 21.89 18.41
CA GLU A 8 8.37 21.26 19.53
C GLU A 8 9.61 20.46 19.11
N GLY A 9 9.97 20.48 17.83
CA GLY A 9 11.09 19.73 17.31
C GLY A 9 10.82 18.22 17.14
N ILE A 10 9.54 17.82 17.11
CA ILE A 10 9.14 16.42 17.02
C ILE A 10 8.90 16.07 15.54
N ARG A 11 9.50 14.98 15.09
CA ARG A 11 9.26 14.44 13.74
C ARG A 11 8.04 13.52 13.75
N ILE A 12 7.32 13.50 12.62
CA ILE A 12 6.09 12.74 12.46
C ILE A 12 6.32 11.62 11.48
N VAL A 13 6.05 10.38 11.92
CA VAL A 13 6.18 9.17 11.12
C VAL A 13 4.83 8.48 11.07
N LEU A 14 4.32 8.24 9.86
CA LEU A 14 3.07 7.50 9.67
C LEU A 14 3.39 6.03 9.36
N ASP A 15 2.47 5.15 9.77
CA ASP A 15 2.53 3.74 9.38
C ASP A 15 2.15 3.59 7.92
N GLY A 16 3.07 3.01 7.13
CA GLY A 16 2.81 2.67 5.73
C GLY A 16 2.53 1.17 5.60
N VAL A 17 1.26 0.81 5.48
CA VAL A 17 0.84 -0.58 5.27
C VAL A 17 0.62 -0.78 3.78
N PHE A 18 1.68 -1.16 3.05
CA PHE A 18 1.66 -1.25 1.59
C PHE A 18 1.64 -2.69 1.07
N ASN A 19 1.85 -3.69 1.96
CA ASN A 19 1.86 -5.08 1.55
C ASN A 19 0.45 -5.60 1.24
N HIS A 20 -0.55 -5.12 1.96
CA HIS A 20 -1.92 -5.61 1.86
C HIS A 20 -2.94 -4.52 2.17
N VAL A 21 -4.20 -4.80 1.81
CA VAL A 21 -5.34 -3.94 2.11
C VAL A 21 -6.48 -4.79 2.65
N GLY A 22 -7.46 -4.15 3.28
CA GLY A 22 -8.68 -4.83 3.70
C GLY A 22 -9.60 -5.15 2.53
N ARG A 23 -10.53 -6.09 2.72
CA ARG A 23 -11.51 -6.46 1.68
C ARG A 23 -12.43 -5.30 1.27
N GLY A 24 -12.55 -4.28 2.12
CA GLY A 24 -13.33 -3.08 1.82
C GLY A 24 -12.62 -2.05 0.94
N PHE A 25 -11.36 -2.28 0.57
CA PHE A 25 -10.62 -1.38 -0.31
C PHE A 25 -11.33 -1.24 -1.66
N TRP A 26 -11.46 -0.02 -2.16
CA TRP A 26 -12.30 0.27 -3.33
C TRP A 26 -11.90 -0.52 -4.58
N ALA A 27 -10.61 -0.68 -4.83
CA ALA A 27 -10.13 -1.44 -5.99
C ALA A 27 -10.46 -2.93 -5.88
N PHE A 28 -10.35 -3.49 -4.68
CA PHE A 28 -10.70 -4.89 -4.45
C PHE A 28 -12.20 -5.11 -4.57
N ARG A 29 -13.01 -4.18 -4.07
CA ARG A 29 -14.49 -4.25 -4.22
C ARG A 29 -14.89 -4.21 -5.68
N ASP A 30 -14.21 -3.41 -6.50
CA ASP A 30 -14.45 -3.36 -7.94
C ASP A 30 -14.15 -4.73 -8.59
N VAL A 31 -13.07 -5.38 -8.18
CA VAL A 31 -12.73 -6.73 -8.65
C VAL A 31 -13.79 -7.75 -8.27
N LEU A 32 -14.30 -7.69 -7.04
CA LEU A 32 -15.37 -8.59 -6.59
C LEU A 32 -16.65 -8.42 -7.40
N GLU A 33 -16.96 -7.19 -7.80
CA GLU A 33 -18.16 -6.87 -8.57
C GLU A 33 -18.00 -7.20 -10.07
N LYS A 34 -16.90 -6.78 -10.68
CA LYS A 34 -16.68 -6.87 -12.13
C LYS A 34 -15.83 -8.04 -12.57
N ARG A 35 -15.07 -8.65 -11.65
CA ARG A 35 -14.20 -9.81 -11.91
C ARG A 35 -13.22 -9.54 -13.07
N TRP A 36 -13.29 -10.33 -14.16
CA TRP A 36 -12.41 -10.17 -15.31
C TRP A 36 -12.51 -8.79 -15.98
N ASP A 37 -13.64 -8.12 -15.84
CA ASP A 37 -13.86 -6.79 -16.42
C ASP A 37 -13.28 -5.66 -15.58
N SER A 38 -12.78 -5.95 -14.38
CA SER A 38 -12.21 -4.93 -13.52
C SER A 38 -10.84 -4.47 -14.04
N PRO A 39 -10.60 -3.14 -14.16
CA PRO A 39 -9.27 -2.64 -14.51
C PRO A 39 -8.26 -2.81 -13.37
N TYR A 40 -8.70 -3.20 -12.16
CA TYR A 40 -7.87 -3.34 -10.99
C TYR A 40 -7.53 -4.79 -10.64
N LYS A 41 -7.90 -5.76 -11.50
CA LYS A 41 -7.66 -7.18 -11.22
C LYS A 41 -6.17 -7.50 -11.05
N ASP A 42 -5.29 -6.79 -11.75
CA ASP A 42 -3.84 -7.00 -11.68
C ASP A 42 -3.17 -6.26 -10.52
N TRP A 43 -3.95 -5.51 -9.73
CA TRP A 43 -3.47 -4.90 -8.49
C TRP A 43 -3.25 -5.92 -7.38
N PHE A 44 -3.80 -7.13 -7.56
CA PHE A 44 -3.77 -8.21 -6.58
C PHE A 44 -3.33 -9.50 -7.28
N HIS A 45 -3.00 -10.52 -6.49
CA HIS A 45 -2.69 -11.85 -7.00
C HIS A 45 -3.96 -12.69 -6.94
N ILE A 46 -4.72 -12.75 -8.03
CA ILE A 46 -6.05 -13.34 -8.08
C ILE A 46 -6.09 -14.52 -9.04
N ASN A 47 -6.77 -15.60 -8.64
CA ASN A 47 -7.13 -16.73 -9.49
C ASN A 47 -8.65 -16.86 -9.50
N PHE A 48 -9.26 -16.56 -10.65
CA PHE A 48 -10.73 -16.61 -10.80
C PHE A 48 -11.29 -18.03 -10.91
N ASP A 49 -10.40 -19.02 -11.10
CA ASP A 49 -10.79 -20.43 -11.10
C ASP A 49 -10.78 -21.04 -9.70
N GLY A 50 -10.32 -20.31 -8.70
CA GLY A 50 -10.27 -20.72 -7.31
C GLY A 50 -11.39 -20.14 -6.47
N ASN A 51 -11.24 -20.30 -5.15
CA ASN A 51 -12.19 -19.74 -4.20
C ASN A 51 -11.48 -19.39 -2.90
N SER A 52 -11.98 -18.39 -2.18
CA SER A 52 -11.50 -18.04 -0.85
C SER A 52 -12.39 -18.65 0.22
N ASN A 53 -12.06 -18.44 1.50
CA ASN A 53 -12.91 -18.88 2.61
C ASN A 53 -14.22 -18.08 2.70
N TYR A 54 -14.37 -17.02 1.91
CA TYR A 54 -15.62 -16.24 1.82
C TYR A 54 -16.57 -16.76 0.73
N ASN A 55 -16.16 -17.79 -0.01
CA ASN A 55 -16.94 -18.40 -1.06
C ASN A 55 -17.42 -17.39 -2.12
N ASP A 56 -16.53 -16.48 -2.49
CA ASP A 56 -16.82 -15.39 -3.44
C ASP A 56 -16.43 -15.71 -4.88
N GLY A 57 -16.03 -16.96 -5.16
CA GLY A 57 -15.77 -17.45 -6.51
C GLY A 57 -14.43 -17.03 -7.08
N LEU A 58 -13.51 -16.57 -6.23
CA LEU A 58 -12.13 -16.27 -6.63
C LEU A 58 -11.17 -16.56 -5.48
N TRP A 59 -9.97 -17.01 -5.83
CA TRP A 59 -8.88 -17.14 -4.89
C TRP A 59 -7.96 -15.93 -5.04
N TYR A 60 -7.47 -15.41 -3.93
CA TYR A 60 -6.49 -14.34 -3.93
C TYR A 60 -5.47 -14.58 -2.82
N GLU A 61 -4.26 -14.03 -3.02
CA GLU A 61 -3.22 -14.13 -2.01
C GLU A 61 -3.49 -13.14 -0.89
N GLY A 62 -3.49 -13.65 0.35
CA GLY A 62 -3.58 -12.84 1.54
C GLY A 62 -2.24 -12.83 2.28
N TRP A 63 -2.08 -11.90 3.22
CA TRP A 63 -0.89 -11.86 4.05
C TRP A 63 -0.88 -13.07 4.98
N GLU A 64 0.16 -13.91 4.83
CA GLU A 64 0.30 -15.15 5.60
C GLU A 64 -0.94 -16.04 5.56
N GLY A 65 -1.62 -16.07 4.42
CA GLY A 65 -2.83 -16.88 4.24
C GLY A 65 -4.11 -16.30 4.83
N ASN A 66 -4.07 -15.07 5.32
CA ASN A 66 -5.24 -14.42 5.90
C ASN A 66 -6.04 -13.69 4.83
N TYR A 67 -7.24 -14.18 4.50
CA TYR A 67 -8.08 -13.62 3.45
C TYR A 67 -8.71 -12.28 3.78
N ASP A 68 -8.70 -11.84 5.04
CA ASP A 68 -9.13 -10.49 5.42
C ASP A 68 -8.12 -9.42 4.99
N LEU A 69 -6.87 -9.83 4.75
CA LEU A 69 -5.76 -8.96 4.41
C LEU A 69 -5.29 -9.30 3.00
N VAL A 70 -5.84 -8.60 2.00
CA VAL A 70 -5.61 -8.89 0.58
C VAL A 70 -4.26 -8.33 0.16
N LYS A 71 -3.38 -9.19 -0.34
CA LYS A 71 -2.03 -8.77 -0.74
C LYS A 71 -2.07 -7.95 -2.02
N LEU A 72 -1.35 -6.83 -2.02
CA LEU A 72 -1.16 -5.98 -3.19
C LEU A 72 -0.04 -6.52 -4.10
N ASN A 73 -0.22 -6.36 -5.40
CA ASN A 73 0.83 -6.64 -6.37
C ASN A 73 1.72 -5.40 -6.53
N LEU A 74 2.78 -5.33 -5.74
CA LEU A 74 3.66 -4.16 -5.71
C LEU A 74 4.53 -4.01 -6.97
N ARG A 75 4.55 -5.03 -7.84
CA ARG A 75 5.22 -4.95 -9.14
C ARG A 75 4.36 -4.27 -10.20
N ASN A 76 3.07 -4.10 -9.94
CA ASN A 76 2.17 -3.36 -10.82
C ASN A 76 2.46 -1.86 -10.69
N GLY A 77 2.81 -1.20 -11.81
CA GLY A 77 3.14 0.22 -11.81
C GLY A 77 2.00 1.13 -11.38
N GLU A 78 0.75 0.73 -11.63
CA GLU A 78 -0.43 1.49 -11.19
C GLU A 78 -0.58 1.44 -9.66
N VAL A 79 -0.32 0.28 -9.04
CA VAL A 79 -0.33 0.13 -7.58
C VAL A 79 0.74 1.01 -6.95
N ALA A 80 1.96 0.96 -7.49
CA ALA A 80 3.06 1.78 -6.99
C ALA A 80 2.73 3.27 -7.12
N ARG A 81 2.17 3.69 -8.25
CA ARG A 81 1.76 5.07 -8.47
C ARG A 81 0.69 5.51 -7.46
N HIS A 82 -0.30 4.66 -7.22
CA HIS A 82 -1.35 4.95 -6.25
C HIS A 82 -0.77 5.18 -4.85
N ILE A 83 0.15 4.31 -4.43
CA ILE A 83 0.82 4.45 -3.14
C ILE A 83 1.66 5.73 -3.08
N PHE A 84 2.42 6.02 -4.14
CA PHE A 84 3.26 7.22 -4.19
C PHE A 84 2.41 8.51 -4.17
N ASP A 85 1.27 8.51 -4.86
CA ASP A 85 0.34 9.65 -4.85
C ASP A 85 -0.24 9.87 -3.44
N ALA A 86 -0.56 8.79 -2.73
CA ALA A 86 -1.03 8.88 -1.36
C ALA A 86 0.04 9.47 -0.44
N ILE A 87 1.30 9.02 -0.57
CA ILE A 87 2.42 9.54 0.22
C ILE A 87 2.62 11.03 -0.06
N THR A 88 2.57 11.43 -1.33
CA THR A 88 2.68 12.83 -1.73
C THR A 88 1.59 13.67 -1.06
N GLY A 89 0.35 13.17 -1.03
CA GLY A 89 -0.76 13.83 -0.36
C GLY A 89 -0.51 14.00 1.13
N TRP A 90 0.03 12.97 1.80
CA TRP A 90 0.32 13.04 3.23
C TRP A 90 1.42 14.05 3.55
N VAL A 91 2.46 14.13 2.71
CA VAL A 91 3.52 15.14 2.89
C VAL A 91 2.96 16.54 2.68
N ASN A 92 2.15 16.75 1.64
CA ASN A 92 1.59 18.06 1.33
C ASN A 92 0.56 18.53 2.37
N GLU A 93 -0.24 17.62 2.89
CA GLU A 93 -1.32 17.95 3.83
C GLU A 93 -0.86 17.96 5.28
N PHE A 94 -0.04 16.99 5.68
CA PHE A 94 0.38 16.79 7.08
C PHE A 94 1.84 17.08 7.35
N ASP A 95 2.64 17.31 6.31
CA ASP A 95 4.09 17.55 6.40
C ASP A 95 4.81 16.48 7.23
N ILE A 96 4.52 15.21 6.91
CA ILE A 96 5.14 14.08 7.62
C ILE A 96 6.62 14.00 7.30
N ASP A 97 7.40 13.45 8.23
CA ASP A 97 8.87 13.38 8.14
C ASP A 97 9.38 12.00 7.72
N GLY A 98 8.53 10.98 7.79
CA GLY A 98 8.92 9.63 7.41
C GLY A 98 7.76 8.65 7.44
N LEU A 99 8.06 7.41 7.09
CA LEU A 99 7.12 6.29 7.10
C LEU A 99 7.72 5.10 7.83
N ARG A 100 6.92 4.45 8.66
CA ARG A 100 7.23 3.12 9.18
C ARG A 100 6.57 2.10 8.24
N LEU A 101 7.38 1.24 7.65
CA LEU A 101 6.89 0.24 6.71
C LEU A 101 6.48 -1.02 7.48
N ASP A 102 5.18 -1.28 7.56
CA ASP A 102 4.66 -2.46 8.20
C ASP A 102 5.04 -3.70 7.36
N VAL A 103 5.46 -4.76 8.01
CA VAL A 103 5.95 -6.01 7.40
C VAL A 103 6.93 -5.77 6.24
N ALA A 104 7.91 -4.91 6.45
CA ALA A 104 8.87 -4.51 5.41
C ALA A 104 9.58 -5.71 4.77
N TYR A 105 9.80 -6.79 5.52
CA TYR A 105 10.43 -8.02 5.02
C TYR A 105 9.59 -8.76 3.98
N CYS A 106 8.29 -8.47 3.90
CA CYS A 106 7.36 -9.05 2.91
C CYS A 106 7.24 -8.22 1.64
N LEU A 107 7.75 -6.98 1.64
CA LEU A 107 7.62 -6.09 0.50
C LEU A 107 8.60 -6.47 -0.61
N ASP A 108 8.18 -6.25 -1.86
CA ASP A 108 9.02 -6.47 -3.03
C ASP A 108 10.25 -5.55 -2.98
N LEU A 109 11.44 -6.10 -3.24
CA LEU A 109 12.69 -5.33 -3.17
C LEU A 109 12.74 -4.21 -4.19
N ASP A 110 12.23 -4.45 -5.41
CA ASP A 110 12.17 -3.42 -6.44
C ASP A 110 11.24 -2.28 -6.04
N PHE A 111 10.12 -2.62 -5.39
CA PHE A 111 9.21 -1.61 -4.85
C PHE A 111 9.88 -0.79 -3.76
N LEU A 112 10.59 -1.43 -2.83
CA LEU A 112 11.31 -0.74 -1.76
C LEU A 112 12.37 0.22 -2.31
N SER A 113 13.09 -0.22 -3.33
CA SER A 113 14.11 0.62 -3.97
C SER A 113 13.48 1.84 -4.63
N SER A 114 12.38 1.64 -5.37
CA SER A 114 11.64 2.73 -6.00
C SER A 114 11.05 3.68 -4.97
N LEU A 115 10.53 3.16 -3.87
CA LEU A 115 9.96 3.95 -2.78
C LEU A 115 11.03 4.85 -2.15
N ARG A 116 12.21 4.29 -1.87
CA ARG A 116 13.31 5.06 -1.31
C ARG A 116 13.73 6.19 -2.25
N HIS A 117 13.89 5.90 -3.52
CA HIS A 117 14.24 6.89 -4.52
C HIS A 117 13.18 8.01 -4.60
N PHE A 118 11.92 7.62 -4.61
CA PHE A 118 10.79 8.56 -4.66
C PHE A 118 10.76 9.48 -3.44
N THR A 119 10.89 8.93 -2.23
CA THR A 119 10.82 9.72 -1.00
C THR A 119 12.03 10.64 -0.82
N ASN A 120 13.20 10.24 -1.32
CA ASN A 120 14.39 11.11 -1.29
C ASN A 120 14.20 12.38 -2.12
N GLY A 121 13.41 12.31 -3.21
CA GLY A 121 13.09 13.46 -4.03
C GLY A 121 11.91 14.29 -3.52
N LEU A 122 11.15 13.75 -2.57
CA LEU A 122 9.91 14.35 -2.10
C LEU A 122 10.14 15.35 -0.96
N LYS A 123 11.03 15.01 -0.03
CA LYS A 123 11.35 15.84 1.12
C LYS A 123 12.77 15.52 1.59
N GLU A 124 13.55 16.56 1.91
CA GLU A 124 14.88 16.37 2.45
C GLU A 124 14.80 15.69 3.82
N ASP A 125 15.72 14.77 4.07
CA ASP A 125 15.79 14.00 5.33
C ASP A 125 14.53 13.14 5.61
N PHE A 126 13.74 12.83 4.57
CA PHE A 126 12.63 11.89 4.72
C PHE A 126 13.18 10.49 5.00
N PHE A 127 12.70 9.85 6.06
CA PHE A 127 13.26 8.56 6.46
C PHE A 127 12.23 7.43 6.40
N LEU A 128 12.73 6.21 6.16
CA LEU A 128 11.96 4.99 6.12
C LEU A 128 12.46 4.04 7.21
N VAL A 129 11.53 3.51 8.00
CA VAL A 129 11.82 2.56 9.09
C VAL A 129 11.07 1.27 8.81
N GLY A 130 11.79 0.15 8.90
CA GLY A 130 11.20 -1.16 8.64
C GLY A 130 11.08 -2.05 9.86
#